data_35aa4f8d8b51331c32ceb344066f5ebf
#
_entry.id   35aa4f8d8b51331c32ceb344066f5ebf
#
_cell.length_a   1.000
_cell.length_b   1.000
_cell.length_c   1.000
_cell.angle_alpha   90.00
_cell.angle_beta   90.00
_cell.angle_gamma   90.00
#
_symmetry.space_group_name_H-M   'P 1'
#
loop_
_entity.id
_entity.type
_entity.pdbx_description
1 polymer ?
#
loop_
_entity_poly.entity_id
_entity_poly.type
_entity_poly.pdbx_seq_one_letter_code
_entity_poly.pdbx_strand_id
1 'polypeptide(L)'
;IKAVTGTGKNGRITKEDVDAYLNGGSTDSASNESAAASSTGNEETSTSASQSVPEGDFPETTEKIPAMRKAIAKAMVNSKHTAPHVTLMDEIDVQELWDHRKKFKEIAAEQGTKLTFLPYVVKALVSALKKYPALNTSFNEEAGEVVHKHYWNIGIAADTDKGLLVPVVKHADRKSI
;
A
#
# COMPACT_ATOMS: atom_id res chain seq x y z
N ILE A 1 -30.34 2.04 10.39
CA ILE A 1 -29.89 1.98 8.98
C ILE A 1 -30.96 1.31 8.08
N LYS A 2 -31.83 0.44 8.58
CA LYS A 2 -32.92 -0.18 7.77
C LYS A 2 -34.10 0.76 7.47
N ALA A 3 -34.15 1.96 8.04
CA ALA A 3 -35.24 2.91 7.92
C ALA A 3 -34.91 4.16 7.07
N VAL A 4 -33.74 4.24 6.47
CA VAL A 4 -33.32 5.37 5.64
C VAL A 4 -33.40 4.96 4.17
N THR A 5 -34.15 5.69 3.37
CA THR A 5 -34.25 5.48 1.92
C THR A 5 -33.05 6.20 1.25
N GLY A 6 -32.20 5.45 0.54
CA GLY A 6 -31.03 6.01 -0.12
C GLY A 6 -31.38 6.70 -1.44
N THR A 7 -30.92 7.94 -1.65
CA THR A 7 -31.08 8.71 -2.89
C THR A 7 -29.91 8.57 -3.85
N GLY A 8 -28.84 7.90 -3.45
CA GLY A 8 -27.65 7.68 -4.27
C GLY A 8 -27.87 6.68 -5.41
N LYS A 9 -26.93 6.67 -6.38
CA LYS A 9 -26.95 5.77 -7.55
C LYS A 9 -27.10 4.31 -7.12
N ASN A 10 -28.09 3.60 -7.62
CA ASN A 10 -28.50 2.23 -7.27
C ASN A 10 -29.04 2.08 -5.82
N GLY A 11 -29.74 3.09 -5.28
CA GLY A 11 -30.35 3.01 -3.97
C GLY A 11 -29.37 3.07 -2.78
N ARG A 12 -28.14 3.55 -3.01
CA ARG A 12 -27.16 3.73 -1.94
C ARG A 12 -27.55 4.88 -1.03
N ILE A 13 -27.45 4.65 0.27
CA ILE A 13 -27.62 5.67 1.30
C ILE A 13 -26.39 6.58 1.27
N THR A 14 -26.61 7.88 1.04
CA THR A 14 -25.58 8.91 1.11
C THR A 14 -25.51 9.53 2.50
N LYS A 15 -24.47 10.31 2.77
CA LYS A 15 -24.35 11.04 4.03
C LYS A 15 -25.52 12.01 4.23
N GLU A 16 -25.97 12.63 3.13
CA GLU A 16 -27.09 13.58 3.11
C GLU A 16 -28.42 12.92 3.47
N ASP A 17 -28.63 11.67 3.08
CA ASP A 17 -29.83 10.89 3.45
C ASP A 17 -29.87 10.59 4.97
N VAL A 18 -28.72 10.35 5.57
CA VAL A 18 -28.59 10.11 7.00
C VAL A 18 -28.81 11.41 7.78
N ASP A 19 -28.24 12.52 7.32
CA ASP A 19 -28.39 13.81 7.96
C ASP A 19 -29.86 14.31 7.83
N ALA A 20 -30.53 14.07 6.70
CA ALA A 20 -31.95 14.38 6.53
C ALA A 20 -32.84 13.53 7.47
N TYR A 21 -32.52 12.27 7.65
CA TYR A 21 -33.24 11.39 8.58
C TYR A 21 -33.06 11.80 10.04
N LEU A 22 -31.86 12.21 10.43
CA LEU A 22 -31.56 12.68 11.78
C LEU A 22 -32.21 14.03 12.10
N ASN A 23 -32.43 14.87 11.11
CA ASN A 23 -33.06 16.20 11.25
C ASN A 23 -34.59 16.20 11.09
N GLY A 24 -35.24 15.01 11.09
CA GLY A 24 -36.69 14.89 11.22
C GLY A 24 -37.51 15.17 9.97
N GLY A 25 -36.98 14.99 8.77
CA GLY A 25 -37.64 15.14 7.49
C GLY A 25 -38.28 13.84 6.97
N SER A 26 -39.54 13.57 7.32
CA SER A 26 -40.38 12.64 6.54
C SER A 26 -40.88 13.36 5.28
N THR A 27 -40.53 12.84 4.11
CA THR A 27 -41.25 13.22 2.88
C THR A 27 -41.64 11.95 2.13
N ASP A 28 -42.94 11.76 2.12
CA ASP A 28 -43.69 10.81 1.29
C ASP A 28 -43.61 11.19 -0.21
N SER A 29 -43.58 10.13 -1.02
CA SER A 29 -44.17 9.98 -2.35
C SER A 29 -43.89 10.98 -3.48
N ALA A 30 -43.34 10.48 -4.57
CA ALA A 30 -44.09 10.31 -5.81
C ALA A 30 -43.29 9.58 -6.90
N SER A 31 -43.92 8.57 -7.42
CA SER A 31 -43.68 7.82 -8.64
C SER A 31 -43.38 8.69 -9.88
N ASN A 32 -42.45 8.26 -10.71
CA ASN A 32 -42.77 8.09 -12.12
C ASN A 32 -41.84 7.09 -12.83
N GLU A 33 -42.49 6.22 -13.61
CA GLU A 33 -41.94 5.25 -14.54
C GLU A 33 -41.14 5.92 -15.68
N SER A 34 -40.14 5.28 -16.20
CA SER A 34 -40.10 4.75 -17.56
C SER A 34 -38.69 4.32 -18.03
N ALA A 35 -38.66 3.10 -18.46
CA ALA A 35 -37.99 2.51 -19.63
C ALA A 35 -36.45 2.51 -19.76
N ALA A 36 -35.97 1.32 -19.63
CA ALA A 36 -35.25 0.47 -20.62
C ALA A 36 -33.94 0.98 -21.26
N ALA A 37 -33.00 0.10 -21.13
CA ALA A 37 -32.13 -0.48 -22.13
C ALA A 37 -30.62 -0.27 -22.01
N SER A 38 -29.97 -1.41 -22.03
CA SER A 38 -28.69 -1.76 -22.66
C SER A 38 -27.37 -1.44 -21.96
N SER A 39 -26.85 -2.54 -21.45
CA SER A 39 -25.45 -3.00 -21.51
C SER A 39 -24.55 -2.22 -22.50
N THR A 40 -23.41 -1.80 -22.03
CA THR A 40 -22.16 -2.13 -22.75
C THR A 40 -20.97 -1.85 -21.85
N GLY A 41 -20.05 -2.80 -21.78
CA GLY A 41 -18.79 -2.68 -21.09
C GLY A 41 -18.00 -1.50 -21.62
N ASN A 42 -17.37 -0.78 -20.72
CA ASN A 42 -16.41 0.24 -21.09
C ASN A 42 -15.03 -0.29 -20.75
N GLU A 43 -14.39 -0.85 -21.75
CA GLU A 43 -12.94 -0.95 -21.84
C GLU A 43 -12.39 0.48 -21.80
N GLU A 44 -11.73 0.84 -20.73
CA GLU A 44 -10.94 2.07 -20.69
C GLU A 44 -9.72 1.91 -21.61
N THR A 45 -9.94 2.23 -22.87
CA THR A 45 -8.87 2.51 -23.81
C THR A 45 -8.21 3.81 -23.34
N SER A 46 -7.01 3.71 -22.81
CA SER A 46 -6.15 4.85 -22.53
C SER A 46 -5.77 5.51 -23.87
N THR A 47 -6.59 6.41 -24.34
CA THR A 47 -6.23 7.35 -25.38
C THR A 47 -5.21 8.32 -24.80
N SER A 48 -3.94 8.10 -25.16
CA SER A 48 -2.88 9.08 -25.03
C SER A 48 -3.28 10.30 -25.88
N ALA A 49 -4.01 11.22 -25.27
CA ALA A 49 -4.23 12.54 -25.84
C ALA A 49 -2.88 13.24 -25.90
N SER A 50 -2.34 13.41 -27.09
CA SER A 50 -1.23 14.32 -27.36
C SER A 50 -1.61 15.69 -26.87
N GLN A 51 -1.18 16.05 -25.66
CA GLN A 51 -1.38 17.40 -25.13
C GLN A 51 -0.46 18.33 -25.92
N SER A 52 -1.06 19.24 -26.68
CA SER A 52 -0.34 20.34 -27.31
C SER A 52 0.34 21.17 -26.23
N VAL A 53 1.65 21.34 -26.34
CA VAL A 53 2.43 22.20 -25.44
C VAL A 53 1.92 23.63 -25.60
N PRO A 54 1.55 24.36 -24.54
CA PRO A 54 1.13 25.74 -24.61
C PRO A 54 2.27 26.62 -25.19
N GLU A 55 1.92 27.51 -26.11
CA GLU A 55 2.85 28.45 -26.73
C GLU A 55 3.06 29.65 -25.81
N GLY A 56 4.28 29.91 -25.34
CA GLY A 56 4.64 31.02 -24.46
C GLY A 56 6.12 30.94 -24.02
N ASP A 57 6.62 32.03 -23.45
CA ASP A 57 8.02 32.11 -22.98
C ASP A 57 8.35 31.09 -21.87
N PHE A 58 7.33 30.62 -21.13
CA PHE A 58 7.44 29.60 -20.07
C PHE A 58 6.24 28.63 -20.15
N PRO A 59 6.26 27.67 -21.10
CA PRO A 59 5.15 26.74 -21.28
C PRO A 59 5.05 25.76 -20.10
N GLU A 60 3.88 25.71 -19.44
CA GLU A 60 3.59 24.79 -18.34
C GLU A 60 2.43 23.87 -18.71
N THR A 61 2.56 22.60 -18.33
CA THR A 61 1.50 21.61 -18.50
C THR A 61 1.14 21.01 -17.14
N THR A 62 -0.15 20.99 -16.82
CA THR A 62 -0.64 20.43 -15.55
C THR A 62 -1.30 19.08 -15.79
N GLU A 63 -0.94 18.09 -14.97
CA GLU A 63 -1.52 16.75 -14.99
C GLU A 63 -2.08 16.39 -13.60
N LYS A 64 -3.21 15.68 -13.57
CA LYS A 64 -3.79 15.17 -12.32
C LYS A 64 -2.95 14.03 -11.77
N ILE A 65 -2.52 14.15 -10.50
CA ILE A 65 -1.78 13.09 -9.82
C ILE A 65 -2.72 11.89 -9.56
N PRO A 66 -2.34 10.66 -10.00
CA PRO A 66 -3.09 9.44 -9.71
C PRO A 66 -3.30 9.23 -8.21
N ALA A 67 -4.44 8.65 -7.82
CA ALA A 67 -4.81 8.46 -6.41
C ALA A 67 -3.76 7.67 -5.61
N MET A 68 -3.17 6.65 -6.20
CA MET A 68 -2.10 5.85 -5.57
C MET A 68 -0.84 6.70 -5.31
N ARG A 69 -0.40 7.49 -6.28
CA ARG A 69 0.77 8.38 -6.11
C ARG A 69 0.52 9.45 -5.04
N LYS A 70 -0.70 9.97 -4.96
CA LYS A 70 -1.10 10.89 -3.90
C LYS A 70 -1.05 10.23 -2.51
N ALA A 71 -1.50 8.97 -2.40
CA ALA A 71 -1.43 8.20 -1.15
C ALA A 71 0.03 7.93 -0.73
N ILE A 72 0.90 7.54 -1.68
CA ILE A 72 2.33 7.33 -1.43
C ILE A 72 2.99 8.64 -0.97
N ALA A 73 2.75 9.75 -1.65
CA ALA A 73 3.29 11.05 -1.28
C ALA A 73 2.88 11.44 0.15
N LYS A 74 1.60 11.28 0.49
CA LYS A 74 1.11 11.54 1.85
C LYS A 74 1.80 10.66 2.90
N ALA A 75 1.97 9.36 2.62
CA ALA A 75 2.64 8.44 3.53
C ALA A 75 4.12 8.80 3.74
N MET A 76 4.83 9.17 2.67
CA MET A 76 6.24 9.56 2.74
C MET A 76 6.44 10.88 3.50
N VAL A 77 5.59 11.87 3.26
CA VAL A 77 5.61 13.14 3.99
C VAL A 77 5.38 12.90 5.48
N ASN A 78 4.35 12.11 5.82
CA ASN A 78 4.06 11.75 7.21
C ASN A 78 5.24 11.03 7.87
N SER A 79 5.81 10.03 7.22
CA SER A 79 7.00 9.30 7.72
C SER A 79 8.18 10.24 7.97
N LYS A 80 8.43 11.19 7.07
CA LYS A 80 9.53 12.14 7.21
C LYS A 80 9.35 13.12 8.37
N HIS A 81 8.11 13.51 8.67
CA HIS A 81 7.80 14.47 9.73
C HIS A 81 7.69 13.81 11.12
N THR A 82 7.19 12.56 11.19
CA THR A 82 6.93 11.88 12.47
C THR A 82 8.09 11.00 12.95
N ALA A 83 8.96 10.51 12.05
CA ALA A 83 10.04 9.62 12.42
C ALA A 83 11.41 10.30 12.28
N PRO A 84 12.17 10.54 13.37
CA PRO A 84 13.55 11.02 13.31
C PRO A 84 14.44 9.87 12.76
N HIS A 85 14.82 9.97 11.49
CA HIS A 85 15.62 8.96 10.81
C HIS A 85 17.11 9.08 11.18
N VAL A 86 17.72 7.95 11.54
CA VAL A 86 19.17 7.80 11.69
C VAL A 86 19.66 6.76 10.70
N THR A 87 20.72 7.07 9.96
CA THR A 87 21.32 6.17 8.99
C THR A 87 22.70 5.74 9.46
N LEU A 88 22.90 4.42 9.57
CA LEU A 88 24.19 3.81 9.82
C LEU A 88 24.68 3.16 8.52
N MET A 89 25.96 3.29 8.24
CA MET A 89 26.64 2.65 7.10
C MET A 89 27.79 1.81 7.63
N ASP A 90 27.89 0.57 7.16
CA ASP A 90 28.94 -0.37 7.52
C ASP A 90 29.22 -1.30 6.36
N GLU A 91 30.42 -1.92 6.35
CA GLU A 91 30.83 -2.88 5.35
C GLU A 91 31.04 -4.25 6.01
N ILE A 92 30.48 -5.30 5.40
CA ILE A 92 30.64 -6.67 5.88
C ILE A 92 31.09 -7.59 4.75
N ASP A 93 31.98 -8.54 5.08
CA ASP A 93 32.36 -9.61 4.17
C ASP A 93 31.23 -10.64 4.07
N VAL A 94 30.80 -10.92 2.84
CA VAL A 94 29.71 -11.87 2.55
C VAL A 94 30.18 -13.06 1.73
N GLN A 95 31.50 -13.36 1.70
CA GLN A 95 32.05 -14.43 0.89
C GLN A 95 31.44 -15.79 1.24
N GLU A 96 31.33 -16.13 2.52
CA GLU A 96 30.73 -17.37 2.97
C GLU A 96 29.25 -17.52 2.56
N LEU A 97 28.50 -16.42 2.62
CA LEU A 97 27.12 -16.39 2.17
C LEU A 97 27.00 -16.57 0.65
N TRP A 98 27.94 -16.00 -0.10
CA TRP A 98 28.03 -16.19 -1.54
C TRP A 98 28.26 -17.66 -1.89
N ASP A 99 29.23 -18.31 -1.24
CA ASP A 99 29.58 -19.71 -1.47
C ASP A 99 28.44 -20.64 -1.06
N HIS A 100 27.79 -20.36 0.06
CA HIS A 100 26.60 -21.09 0.49
C HIS A 100 25.48 -20.98 -0.56
N ARG A 101 25.17 -19.77 -1.02
CA ARG A 101 24.17 -19.57 -2.07
C ARG A 101 24.53 -20.32 -3.36
N LYS A 102 25.80 -20.27 -3.79
CA LYS A 102 26.29 -20.96 -4.98
C LYS A 102 26.06 -22.47 -4.89
N LYS A 103 26.36 -23.06 -3.73
CA LYS A 103 26.18 -24.48 -3.46
C LYS A 103 24.72 -24.94 -3.52
N PHE A 104 23.77 -24.13 -3.01
CA PHE A 104 22.37 -24.51 -2.90
C PHE A 104 21.47 -23.98 -4.02
N LYS A 105 21.98 -23.13 -4.91
CA LYS A 105 21.20 -22.52 -5.99
C LYS A 105 20.57 -23.56 -6.94
N GLU A 106 21.31 -24.59 -7.29
CA GLU A 106 20.85 -25.66 -8.20
C GLU A 106 19.78 -26.51 -7.54
N ILE A 107 19.98 -26.90 -6.30
CA ILE A 107 19.00 -27.68 -5.51
C ILE A 107 17.69 -26.89 -5.34
N ALA A 108 17.76 -25.58 -5.11
CA ALA A 108 16.59 -24.72 -5.02
C ALA A 108 15.88 -24.60 -6.37
N ALA A 109 16.62 -24.54 -7.48
CA ALA A 109 16.05 -24.49 -8.82
C ALA A 109 15.30 -25.79 -9.19
N GLU A 110 15.80 -26.96 -8.79
CA GLU A 110 15.10 -28.24 -8.95
C GLU A 110 13.74 -28.26 -8.20
N GLN A 111 13.64 -27.51 -7.10
CA GLN A 111 12.39 -27.32 -6.35
C GLN A 111 11.52 -26.16 -6.90
N GLY A 112 11.87 -25.63 -8.07
CA GLY A 112 11.13 -24.53 -8.71
C GLY A 112 11.31 -23.16 -8.05
N THR A 113 12.32 -23.01 -7.18
CA THR A 113 12.55 -21.77 -6.42
C THR A 113 13.88 -21.11 -6.82
N LYS A 114 13.87 -19.79 -7.03
CA LYS A 114 15.08 -19.02 -7.34
C LYS A 114 15.70 -18.49 -6.03
N LEU A 115 16.80 -19.09 -5.60
CA LEU A 115 17.53 -18.67 -4.42
C LEU A 115 18.29 -17.36 -4.66
N THR A 116 17.89 -16.29 -3.98
CA THR A 116 18.52 -14.95 -4.02
C THR A 116 19.16 -14.63 -2.67
N PHE A 117 19.81 -13.47 -2.52
CA PHE A 117 20.37 -13.04 -1.23
C PHE A 117 19.32 -12.53 -0.26
N LEU A 118 18.18 -12.03 -0.77
CA LEU A 118 17.15 -11.42 0.06
C LEU A 118 16.60 -12.32 1.18
N PRO A 119 16.30 -13.61 0.97
CA PRO A 119 15.89 -14.51 2.07
C PRO A 119 16.90 -14.61 3.19
N TYR A 120 18.21 -14.62 2.89
CA TYR A 120 19.27 -14.63 3.90
C TYR A 120 19.25 -13.35 4.74
N VAL A 121 19.11 -12.19 4.10
CA VAL A 121 19.00 -10.90 4.79
C VAL A 121 17.77 -10.88 5.70
N VAL A 122 16.62 -11.38 5.23
CA VAL A 122 15.40 -11.47 6.04
C VAL A 122 15.61 -12.36 7.26
N LYS A 123 16.30 -13.49 7.11
CA LYS A 123 16.61 -14.40 8.23
C LYS A 123 17.57 -13.77 9.24
N ALA A 124 18.60 -13.10 8.77
CA ALA A 124 19.52 -12.35 9.61
C ALA A 124 18.80 -11.25 10.40
N LEU A 125 17.92 -10.49 9.72
CA LEU A 125 17.10 -9.45 10.34
C LEU A 125 16.20 -10.03 11.44
N VAL A 126 15.50 -11.14 11.17
CA VAL A 126 14.67 -11.81 12.18
C VAL A 126 15.50 -12.26 13.38
N SER A 127 16.69 -12.80 13.15
CA SER A 127 17.60 -13.19 14.23
C SER A 127 18.04 -11.98 15.08
N ALA A 128 18.37 -10.87 14.42
CA ALA A 128 18.75 -9.63 15.09
C ALA A 128 17.59 -9.05 15.93
N LEU A 129 16.36 -9.02 15.37
CA LEU A 129 15.17 -8.54 16.08
C LEU A 129 14.80 -9.42 17.30
N LYS A 130 15.10 -10.73 17.25
CA LYS A 130 14.95 -11.62 18.41
C LYS A 130 15.98 -11.33 19.49
N LYS A 131 17.22 -11.04 19.07
CA LYS A 131 18.32 -10.74 20.00
C LYS A 131 18.17 -9.36 20.63
N TYR A 132 17.63 -8.39 19.87
CA TYR A 132 17.45 -7.01 20.27
C TYR A 132 15.98 -6.57 20.17
N PRO A 133 15.11 -6.97 21.12
CA PRO A 133 13.67 -6.71 21.04
C PRO A 133 13.30 -5.22 20.97
N ALA A 134 14.15 -4.33 21.45
CA ALA A 134 13.95 -2.88 21.37
C ALA A 134 13.86 -2.36 19.92
N LEU A 135 14.46 -3.06 18.95
CA LEU A 135 14.36 -2.71 17.52
C LEU A 135 13.02 -3.09 16.89
N ASN A 136 12.24 -3.98 17.54
CA ASN A 136 10.93 -4.42 17.04
C ASN A 136 9.79 -3.73 17.79
N THR A 137 9.82 -2.42 17.82
CA THR A 137 8.86 -1.58 18.54
C THR A 137 8.19 -0.56 17.61
N SER A 138 7.11 0.03 18.08
CA SER A 138 6.56 1.26 17.53
C SER A 138 6.27 2.25 18.64
N PHE A 139 6.49 3.52 18.37
CA PHE A 139 6.21 4.60 19.29
C PHE A 139 4.78 5.11 19.06
N ASN A 140 4.00 5.18 20.13
CA ASN A 140 2.67 5.81 20.14
C ASN A 140 2.81 7.17 20.84
N GLU A 141 2.92 8.23 20.04
CA GLU A 141 3.14 9.58 20.54
C GLU A 141 1.95 10.10 21.36
N GLU A 142 0.72 9.77 20.94
CA GLU A 142 -0.50 10.22 21.63
C GLU A 142 -0.64 9.65 23.04
N ALA A 143 -0.28 8.37 23.22
CA ALA A 143 -0.31 7.70 24.52
C ALA A 143 1.02 7.83 25.30
N GLY A 144 2.11 8.30 24.67
CA GLY A 144 3.44 8.33 25.27
C GLY A 144 4.01 6.93 25.55
N GLU A 145 3.65 5.93 24.77
CA GLU A 145 3.97 4.53 25.00
C GLU A 145 4.84 3.94 23.90
N VAL A 146 5.71 2.97 24.27
CA VAL A 146 6.46 2.15 23.33
C VAL A 146 5.79 0.77 23.25
N VAL A 147 5.32 0.40 22.08
CA VAL A 147 4.65 -0.88 21.82
C VAL A 147 5.68 -1.90 21.35
N HIS A 148 5.99 -2.92 22.16
CA HIS A 148 6.86 -4.03 21.80
C HIS A 148 6.08 -5.08 21.01
N LYS A 149 6.61 -5.47 19.84
CA LYS A 149 5.97 -6.44 18.95
C LYS A 149 6.60 -7.82 19.14
N HIS A 150 5.80 -8.81 19.51
CA HIS A 150 6.22 -10.20 19.68
C HIS A 150 5.92 -11.06 18.45
N TYR A 151 5.97 -10.45 17.27
CA TYR A 151 5.81 -11.10 15.96
C TYR A 151 6.78 -10.49 14.95
N TRP A 152 7.22 -11.32 13.99
CA TRP A 152 8.24 -10.94 13.00
C TRP A 152 7.62 -10.95 11.60
N ASN A 153 6.99 -9.84 11.24
CA ASN A 153 6.41 -9.60 9.93
C ASN A 153 7.32 -8.62 9.19
N ILE A 154 7.93 -9.07 8.10
CA ILE A 154 8.94 -8.28 7.39
C ILE A 154 8.35 -7.76 6.08
N GLY A 155 8.29 -6.45 5.92
CA GLY A 155 7.90 -5.79 4.69
C GLY A 155 9.10 -5.69 3.74
N ILE A 156 8.87 -6.00 2.47
CA ILE A 156 9.88 -5.92 1.41
C ILE A 156 9.39 -4.93 0.38
N ALA A 157 10.10 -3.81 0.22
CA ALA A 157 9.73 -2.84 -0.79
C ALA A 157 10.04 -3.39 -2.20
N ALA A 158 9.04 -3.38 -3.06
CA ALA A 158 9.13 -3.81 -4.44
C ALA A 158 8.60 -2.70 -5.36
N ASP A 159 9.39 -2.34 -6.36
CA ASP A 159 8.96 -1.43 -7.41
C ASP A 159 8.09 -2.19 -8.42
N THR A 160 6.98 -1.58 -8.83
CA THR A 160 6.04 -2.13 -9.81
C THR A 160 5.57 -1.05 -10.77
N ASP A 161 5.02 -1.43 -11.90
CA ASP A 161 4.45 -0.50 -12.89
C ASP A 161 3.37 0.43 -12.28
N LYS A 162 2.74 0.00 -11.19
CA LYS A 162 1.74 0.80 -10.45
C LYS A 162 2.34 1.66 -9.33
N GLY A 163 3.66 1.59 -9.11
CA GLY A 163 4.40 2.27 -8.05
C GLY A 163 4.97 1.34 -6.99
N LEU A 164 5.56 1.91 -5.95
CA LEU A 164 6.18 1.17 -4.87
C LEU A 164 5.14 0.47 -3.99
N LEU A 165 5.20 -0.85 -3.92
CA LEU A 165 4.41 -1.69 -3.05
C LEU A 165 5.29 -2.35 -1.99
N VAL A 166 4.71 -2.61 -0.81
CA VAL A 166 5.44 -3.28 0.29
C VAL A 166 4.67 -4.52 0.74
N PRO A 167 4.79 -5.65 0.00
CA PRO A 167 4.26 -6.93 0.48
C PRO A 167 4.92 -7.33 1.80
N VAL A 168 4.13 -7.96 2.68
CA VAL A 168 4.57 -8.35 4.02
C VAL A 168 4.68 -9.86 4.13
N VAL A 169 5.88 -10.34 4.43
CA VAL A 169 6.13 -11.75 4.78
C VAL A 169 5.73 -11.95 6.25
N LYS A 170 4.56 -12.53 6.46
CA LYS A 170 4.05 -12.83 7.80
C LYS A 170 4.81 -14.01 8.41
N HIS A 171 5.08 -13.93 9.74
CA HIS A 171 5.77 -14.97 10.50
C HIS A 171 7.08 -15.44 9.86
N ALA A 172 7.94 -14.47 9.49
CA ALA A 172 9.21 -14.75 8.83
C ALA A 172 10.16 -15.64 9.68
N ASP A 173 9.95 -15.67 11.00
CA ASP A 173 10.66 -16.53 11.94
C ASP A 173 10.36 -18.02 11.76
N ARG A 174 9.15 -18.36 11.29
CA ARG A 174 8.67 -19.74 11.12
C ARG A 174 8.87 -20.29 9.71
N LYS A 175 9.28 -19.46 8.77
CA LYS A 175 9.51 -19.86 7.38
C LYS A 175 10.95 -20.31 7.17
N SER A 176 11.18 -21.33 6.33
CA SER A 176 12.51 -21.67 5.81
C SER A 176 13.01 -20.60 4.84
N ILE A 177 14.25 -20.76 4.38
CA ILE A 177 14.80 -19.96 3.29
C ILE A 177 14.22 -20.45 1.98
#